data_693cf30a23ca411339e95b786be5f31a
#
_entry.id   693cf30a23ca411339e95b786be5f31a
#
_cell.length_a   1.000
_cell.length_b   1.000
_cell.length_c   1.000
_cell.angle_alpha   90.00
_cell.angle_beta   90.00
_cell.angle_gamma   90.00
#
_symmetry.space_group_name_H-M   'P 1'
#
loop_
_entity.id
_entity.type
_entity.pdbx_description
1 polymer ?
#
loop_
_entity_poly.entity_id
_entity_poly.type
_entity_poly.pdbx_seq_one_letter_code
_entity_poly.pdbx_strand_id
1 'polypeptide(L)'
;TRSIIFDRSLRIVSVSQRATKQTYPKDGWVEQDPEEILATAQATIAQAMEKAGLRETDIAAIGITNQRETTIAWNRKTGESLHPAIVWQDRRTAERCEALLPEQETLHTLTGLVLDPYFSATKMEWLLRHVPKVKIAAENSVLSFGTVDSWLAYHLTDRKAYVTDVSNASRTMLLNLRATAWDDTCLSLFGLRREMLPTVATSSEIVGHTPSGIPIASMIGDQQGALFGQMCFEPGQAKCTYGTGAFLLMNVGTEPKFSANRLLTTIAWKAGNELAYAMEGSVFICGASIDWIVNELGLAPNAASTEQMAYNVRDNGGVYFVPALSGLGAPYWDPQARGLWIGMTQATNRNHLTRSVLEGIAYSVRDLSDTIVTDSGIPLKELKIDGGVSKNTFLQNYQSTVLGLPVLRPKNTETTATGAACLAGLAVGFWKDRSELRGLWEMDRHVYRQKEAEVERQYANWKKAVTRSLDWVYD
;
A
#
# COMPACT_ATOMS: atom_id res chain seq x y z
N THR A 1 -13.47 -3.30 -6.16
CA THR A 1 -13.06 -4.70 -6.32
C THR A 1 -12.74 -5.00 -7.77
N ARG A 2 -11.70 -5.84 -7.99
CA ARG A 2 -11.24 -6.22 -9.33
C ARG A 2 -10.81 -7.69 -9.32
N SER A 3 -11.17 -8.45 -10.36
CA SER A 3 -10.68 -9.79 -10.62
C SER A 3 -9.97 -9.84 -11.95
N ILE A 4 -8.76 -10.40 -11.98
CA ILE A 4 -7.92 -10.49 -13.17
C ILE A 4 -7.50 -11.94 -13.35
N ILE A 5 -7.65 -12.46 -14.56
CA ILE A 5 -7.16 -13.79 -14.95
C ILE A 5 -5.88 -13.63 -15.74
N PHE A 6 -4.85 -14.33 -15.30
CA PHE A 6 -3.54 -14.39 -15.95
C PHE A 6 -3.28 -15.76 -16.55
N ASP A 7 -2.62 -15.79 -17.70
CA ASP A 7 -2.07 -17.02 -18.28
C ASP A 7 -0.66 -17.35 -17.72
N ARG A 8 -0.12 -18.48 -18.14
CA ARG A 8 1.22 -18.91 -17.72
C ARG A 8 2.35 -17.95 -18.12
N SER A 9 2.11 -17.08 -19.09
CA SER A 9 3.07 -16.03 -19.50
C SER A 9 2.83 -14.69 -18.76
N LEU A 10 2.06 -14.68 -17.68
CA LEU A 10 1.63 -13.49 -16.94
C LEU A 10 0.87 -12.44 -17.77
N ARG A 11 0.30 -12.84 -18.92
CA ARG A 11 -0.54 -11.96 -19.72
C ARG A 11 -1.95 -11.94 -19.15
N ILE A 12 -2.55 -10.77 -19.16
CA ILE A 12 -3.95 -10.58 -18.75
C ILE A 12 -4.86 -11.21 -19.80
N VAL A 13 -5.61 -12.23 -19.41
CA VAL A 13 -6.62 -12.90 -20.23
C VAL A 13 -7.95 -12.19 -20.12
N SER A 14 -8.34 -11.80 -18.92
CA SER A 14 -9.60 -11.12 -18.64
C SER A 14 -9.52 -10.24 -17.40
N VAL A 15 -10.32 -9.17 -17.41
CA VAL A 15 -10.49 -8.27 -16.28
C VAL A 15 -11.97 -8.00 -16.06
N SER A 16 -12.40 -8.09 -14.81
CA SER A 16 -13.69 -7.57 -14.36
C SER A 16 -13.50 -6.68 -13.14
N GLN A 17 -14.24 -5.59 -13.06
CA GLN A 17 -14.10 -4.63 -11.97
C GLN A 17 -15.47 -4.04 -11.61
N ARG A 18 -15.68 -3.78 -10.32
CA ARG A 18 -16.82 -3.06 -9.75
C ARG A 18 -16.35 -2.09 -8.70
N ALA A 19 -16.95 -0.91 -8.67
CA ALA A 19 -16.74 0.04 -7.58
C ALA A 19 -17.37 -0.52 -6.29
N THR A 20 -16.77 -0.21 -5.14
CA THR A 20 -17.34 -0.38 -3.80
C THR A 20 -17.58 0.99 -3.21
N LYS A 21 -18.69 1.15 -2.51
CA LYS A 21 -19.07 2.43 -1.92
C LYS A 21 -18.32 2.67 -0.61
N GLN A 22 -17.82 3.89 -0.43
CA GLN A 22 -17.39 4.39 0.88
C GLN A 22 -18.46 5.30 1.47
N THR A 23 -18.62 5.26 2.78
CA THR A 23 -19.49 6.14 3.55
C THR A 23 -18.68 6.91 4.57
N TYR A 24 -19.13 8.11 4.88
CA TYR A 24 -18.46 9.05 5.79
C TYR A 24 -19.46 9.47 6.89
N PRO A 25 -19.71 8.61 7.91
CA PRO A 25 -20.79 8.87 8.89
C PRO A 25 -20.54 10.09 9.77
N LYS A 26 -19.27 10.42 10.01
CA LYS A 26 -18.79 11.60 10.76
C LYS A 26 -17.49 12.10 10.17
N ASP A 27 -17.06 13.28 10.57
CA ASP A 27 -15.75 13.78 10.20
C ASP A 27 -14.64 12.82 10.65
N GLY A 28 -13.71 12.55 9.73
CA GLY A 28 -12.62 11.59 9.94
C GLY A 28 -13.03 10.10 9.97
N TRP A 29 -14.33 9.76 9.83
CA TRP A 29 -14.81 8.38 9.78
C TRP A 29 -14.97 7.91 8.34
N VAL A 30 -14.44 6.71 8.05
CA VAL A 30 -14.53 6.10 6.73
C VAL A 30 -14.94 4.64 6.87
N GLU A 31 -16.06 4.27 6.26
CA GLU A 31 -16.63 2.94 6.36
C GLU A 31 -16.97 2.35 4.99
N GLN A 32 -16.96 1.01 4.92
CA GLN A 32 -17.41 0.22 3.78
C GLN A 32 -18.32 -0.90 4.26
N ASP A 33 -19.25 -1.35 3.40
CA ASP A 33 -20.07 -2.51 3.69
C ASP A 33 -19.29 -3.81 3.37
N PRO A 34 -19.03 -4.69 4.38
CA PRO A 34 -18.36 -5.97 4.15
C PRO A 34 -19.11 -6.89 3.20
N GLU A 35 -20.43 -6.85 3.21
CA GLU A 35 -21.27 -7.67 2.31
C GLU A 35 -21.15 -7.20 0.86
N GLU A 36 -21.06 -5.87 0.63
CA GLU A 36 -20.78 -5.32 -0.70
C GLU A 36 -19.39 -5.71 -1.21
N ILE A 37 -18.37 -5.70 -0.31
CA ILE A 37 -17.02 -6.16 -0.65
C ILE A 37 -17.06 -7.62 -1.11
N LEU A 38 -17.73 -8.50 -0.38
CA LEU A 38 -17.89 -9.90 -0.74
C LEU A 38 -18.67 -10.09 -2.04
N ALA A 39 -19.84 -9.47 -2.14
CA ALA A 39 -20.71 -9.59 -3.32
C ALA A 39 -20.00 -9.10 -4.60
N THR A 40 -19.25 -7.99 -4.52
CA THR A 40 -18.49 -7.48 -5.66
C THR A 40 -17.32 -8.39 -6.02
N ALA A 41 -16.65 -9.01 -5.04
CA ALA A 41 -15.59 -9.98 -5.29
C ALA A 41 -16.13 -11.21 -6.03
N GLN A 42 -17.21 -11.82 -5.53
CA GLN A 42 -17.87 -12.97 -6.18
C GLN A 42 -18.35 -12.64 -7.61
N ALA A 43 -18.98 -11.49 -7.77
CA ALA A 43 -19.47 -11.06 -9.08
C ALA A 43 -18.34 -10.78 -10.08
N THR A 44 -17.22 -10.18 -9.64
CA THR A 44 -16.09 -9.92 -10.54
C THR A 44 -15.33 -11.20 -10.90
N ILE A 45 -15.23 -12.19 -9.99
CA ILE A 45 -14.69 -13.51 -10.30
C ILE A 45 -15.51 -14.18 -11.38
N ALA A 46 -16.83 -14.31 -11.20
CA ALA A 46 -17.72 -14.92 -12.19
C ALA A 46 -17.66 -14.22 -13.55
N GLN A 47 -17.72 -12.88 -13.55
CA GLN A 47 -17.66 -12.09 -14.80
C GLN A 47 -16.31 -12.17 -15.50
N ALA A 48 -15.19 -12.29 -14.76
CA ALA A 48 -13.88 -12.43 -15.37
C ALA A 48 -13.77 -13.80 -16.10
N MET A 49 -14.29 -14.87 -15.51
CA MET A 49 -14.35 -16.19 -16.13
C MET A 49 -15.27 -16.21 -17.36
N GLU A 50 -16.47 -15.65 -17.22
CA GLU A 50 -17.43 -15.54 -18.33
C GLU A 50 -16.84 -14.81 -19.53
N LYS A 51 -16.22 -13.65 -19.32
CA LYS A 51 -15.55 -12.85 -20.37
C LYS A 51 -14.43 -13.62 -21.08
N ALA A 52 -13.73 -14.49 -20.35
CA ALA A 52 -12.66 -15.32 -20.88
C ALA A 52 -13.15 -16.61 -21.52
N GLY A 53 -14.44 -16.96 -21.37
CA GLY A 53 -14.99 -18.25 -21.79
C GLY A 53 -14.43 -19.45 -21.01
N LEU A 54 -14.01 -19.23 -19.76
CA LEU A 54 -13.38 -20.22 -18.89
C LEU A 54 -14.40 -20.80 -17.90
N ARG A 55 -14.21 -22.07 -17.57
CA ARG A 55 -14.93 -22.77 -16.50
C ARG A 55 -14.10 -22.73 -15.23
N GLU A 56 -14.70 -23.01 -14.10
CA GLU A 56 -14.00 -23.11 -12.80
C GLU A 56 -12.86 -24.15 -12.83
N THR A 57 -13.04 -25.24 -13.58
CA THR A 57 -12.02 -26.29 -13.78
C THR A 57 -10.79 -25.84 -14.56
N ASP A 58 -10.87 -24.70 -15.26
CA ASP A 58 -9.80 -24.13 -16.05
C ASP A 58 -8.93 -23.16 -15.21
N ILE A 59 -9.35 -22.87 -13.96
CA ILE A 59 -8.67 -21.98 -13.01
C ILE A 59 -7.76 -22.81 -12.10
N ALA A 60 -6.46 -22.57 -12.15
CA ALA A 60 -5.48 -23.29 -11.34
C ALA A 60 -5.52 -22.90 -9.86
N ALA A 61 -5.69 -21.61 -9.56
CA ALA A 61 -5.76 -21.08 -8.20
C ALA A 61 -6.33 -19.66 -8.16
N ILE A 62 -6.75 -19.23 -6.98
CA ILE A 62 -7.10 -17.85 -6.65
C ILE A 62 -6.03 -17.27 -5.71
N GLY A 63 -5.51 -16.07 -6.05
CA GLY A 63 -4.75 -15.23 -5.15
C GLY A 63 -5.59 -14.03 -4.71
N ILE A 64 -5.58 -13.72 -3.42
CA ILE A 64 -6.27 -12.58 -2.83
C ILE A 64 -5.23 -11.50 -2.51
N THR A 65 -5.50 -10.27 -2.97
CA THR A 65 -4.78 -9.07 -2.53
C THR A 65 -5.80 -7.99 -2.17
N ASN A 66 -5.49 -7.18 -1.18
CA ASN A 66 -6.48 -6.30 -0.57
C ASN A 66 -5.85 -5.01 -0.03
N GLN A 67 -6.70 -3.99 0.12
CA GLN A 67 -6.37 -2.84 0.97
C GLN A 67 -6.09 -3.34 2.38
N ARG A 68 -4.92 -3.01 2.91
CA ARG A 68 -4.47 -3.45 4.23
C ARG A 68 -5.24 -2.71 5.34
N GLU A 69 -5.10 -3.12 6.58
CA GLU A 69 -5.55 -2.48 7.83
C GLU A 69 -7.08 -2.29 7.96
N THR A 70 -7.84 -2.34 6.88
CA THR A 70 -9.31 -2.25 6.93
C THR A 70 -9.86 -3.38 7.79
N THR A 71 -10.55 -3.02 8.86
CA THR A 71 -10.94 -3.92 9.94
C THR A 71 -12.40 -4.32 9.84
N ILE A 72 -12.65 -5.63 9.86
CA ILE A 72 -13.99 -6.22 9.80
C ILE A 72 -14.22 -7.08 11.06
N ALA A 73 -15.41 -6.97 11.64
CA ALA A 73 -15.89 -7.82 12.75
C ALA A 73 -17.10 -8.60 12.30
N TRP A 74 -17.12 -9.93 12.53
CA TRP A 74 -18.26 -10.78 12.17
C TRP A 74 -18.50 -11.87 13.17
N ASN A 75 -19.70 -12.45 13.10
CA ASN A 75 -20.06 -13.64 13.88
C ASN A 75 -19.54 -14.89 13.16
N ARG A 76 -18.63 -15.65 13.81
CA ARG A 76 -18.03 -16.86 13.23
C ARG A 76 -19.02 -17.96 12.92
N LYS A 77 -20.16 -18.04 13.65
CA LYS A 77 -21.16 -19.08 13.42
C LYS A 77 -22.09 -18.75 12.25
N THR A 78 -22.54 -17.49 12.17
CA THR A 78 -23.48 -17.07 11.12
C THR A 78 -22.79 -16.59 9.86
N GLY A 79 -21.58 -16.03 9.97
CA GLY A 79 -20.87 -15.36 8.89
C GLY A 79 -21.27 -13.90 8.70
N GLU A 80 -22.24 -13.39 9.46
CA GLU A 80 -22.76 -12.03 9.32
C GLU A 80 -21.79 -10.98 9.88
N SER A 81 -21.59 -9.89 9.17
CA SER A 81 -20.87 -8.74 9.68
C SER A 81 -21.62 -8.07 10.85
N LEU A 82 -20.88 -7.62 11.86
CA LEU A 82 -21.46 -7.01 13.06
C LEU A 82 -21.44 -5.50 13.04
N HIS A 83 -20.70 -4.92 12.12
CA HIS A 83 -20.52 -3.48 11.91
C HIS A 83 -19.95 -3.24 10.51
N PRO A 84 -20.19 -2.09 9.88
CA PRO A 84 -19.45 -1.69 8.68
C PRO A 84 -17.93 -1.80 8.88
N ALA A 85 -17.19 -2.18 7.85
CA ALA A 85 -15.74 -2.25 7.90
C ALA A 85 -15.15 -0.86 8.17
N ILE A 86 -14.27 -0.75 9.16
CA ILE A 86 -13.55 0.50 9.43
C ILE A 86 -12.34 0.55 8.51
N VAL A 87 -12.36 1.49 7.55
CA VAL A 87 -11.34 1.60 6.49
C VAL A 87 -10.01 2.10 7.05
N TRP A 88 -8.91 1.78 6.40
CA TRP A 88 -7.56 2.19 6.78
C TRP A 88 -7.39 3.73 6.92
N GLN A 89 -8.17 4.52 6.17
CA GLN A 89 -8.16 6.00 6.21
C GLN A 89 -8.87 6.59 7.45
N ASP A 90 -9.63 5.77 8.18
CA ASP A 90 -10.45 6.20 9.31
C ASP A 90 -9.60 6.72 10.48
N ARG A 91 -9.99 7.84 11.05
CA ARG A 91 -9.26 8.54 12.12
C ARG A 91 -9.95 8.49 13.48
N ARG A 92 -11.07 7.73 13.64
CA ARG A 92 -11.88 7.70 14.88
C ARG A 92 -11.12 7.27 16.13
N THR A 93 -9.97 6.62 15.97
CA THR A 93 -9.14 6.12 17.08
C THR A 93 -7.92 7.01 17.36
N ALA A 94 -7.87 8.25 16.83
CA ALA A 94 -6.74 9.16 17.00
C ALA A 94 -6.46 9.46 18.49
N GLU A 95 -7.47 9.81 19.27
CA GLU A 95 -7.33 10.06 20.72
C GLU A 95 -6.79 8.83 21.47
N ARG A 96 -7.19 7.62 21.04
CA ARG A 96 -6.66 6.40 21.65
C ARG A 96 -5.17 6.20 21.33
N CYS A 97 -4.73 6.55 20.12
CA CYS A 97 -3.32 6.54 19.77
C CYS A 97 -2.53 7.54 20.62
N GLU A 98 -3.05 8.75 20.82
CA GLU A 98 -2.41 9.74 21.70
C GLU A 98 -2.28 9.22 23.14
N ALA A 99 -3.32 8.61 23.69
CA ALA A 99 -3.28 8.02 25.03
C ALA A 99 -2.29 6.86 25.15
N LEU A 100 -1.93 6.20 24.05
CA LEU A 100 -0.98 5.09 23.99
C LEU A 100 0.47 5.52 23.65
N LEU A 101 0.76 6.80 23.48
CA LEU A 101 2.12 7.28 23.17
C LEU A 101 3.22 6.73 24.11
N PRO A 102 2.97 6.51 25.44
CA PRO A 102 3.97 5.87 26.30
C PRO A 102 4.38 4.46 25.85
N GLU A 103 3.53 3.74 25.13
CA GLU A 103 3.78 2.37 24.63
C GLU A 103 4.40 2.35 23.22
N GLN A 104 4.66 3.50 22.61
CA GLN A 104 5.13 3.63 21.22
C GLN A 104 6.42 2.83 20.96
N GLU A 105 7.39 2.88 21.87
CA GLU A 105 8.67 2.18 21.71
C GLU A 105 8.49 0.65 21.77
N THR A 106 7.66 0.18 22.71
CA THR A 106 7.32 -1.24 22.83
C THR A 106 6.64 -1.74 21.55
N LEU A 107 5.61 -1.03 21.11
CA LEU A 107 4.89 -1.38 19.87
C LEU A 107 5.80 -1.36 18.64
N HIS A 108 6.63 -0.32 18.50
CA HIS A 108 7.57 -0.21 17.38
C HIS A 108 8.57 -1.37 17.37
N THR A 109 9.13 -1.74 18.52
CA THR A 109 10.10 -2.84 18.64
C THR A 109 9.49 -4.20 18.29
N LEU A 110 8.23 -4.44 18.67
CA LEU A 110 7.53 -5.69 18.40
C LEU A 110 6.99 -5.76 16.97
N THR A 111 6.38 -4.66 16.48
CA THR A 111 5.57 -4.68 15.25
C THR A 111 6.19 -3.95 14.07
N GLY A 112 7.23 -3.12 14.28
CA GLY A 112 7.83 -2.27 13.25
C GLY A 112 6.98 -1.07 12.83
N LEU A 113 5.86 -0.83 13.53
CA LEU A 113 4.89 0.19 13.18
C LEU A 113 4.98 1.38 14.15
N VAL A 114 4.56 2.54 13.68
CA VAL A 114 4.30 3.71 14.51
C VAL A 114 2.87 3.64 15.06
N LEU A 115 2.62 4.33 16.17
CA LEU A 115 1.28 4.39 16.74
C LEU A 115 0.42 5.40 15.94
N ASP A 116 -0.48 4.88 15.13
CA ASP A 116 -1.38 5.68 14.28
C ASP A 116 -2.72 4.96 14.09
N PRO A 117 -3.86 5.68 13.99
CA PRO A 117 -5.17 5.13 13.66
C PRO A 117 -5.23 4.35 12.35
N TYR A 118 -4.23 4.47 11.52
CA TYR A 118 -4.06 3.71 10.27
C TYR A 118 -4.19 2.20 10.51
N PHE A 119 -3.57 1.67 11.57
CA PHE A 119 -3.45 0.24 11.83
C PHE A 119 -4.69 -0.36 12.51
N SER A 120 -4.85 -1.70 12.43
CA SER A 120 -6.11 -2.37 12.78
C SER A 120 -6.39 -2.47 14.28
N ALA A 121 -5.36 -2.57 15.14
CA ALA A 121 -5.53 -2.89 16.56
C ALA A 121 -6.46 -1.92 17.30
N THR A 122 -6.26 -0.61 17.13
CA THR A 122 -7.11 0.41 17.77
C THR A 122 -8.55 0.39 17.27
N LYS A 123 -8.76 0.02 16.00
CA LYS A 123 -10.10 -0.16 15.41
C LYS A 123 -10.81 -1.38 15.99
N MET A 124 -10.10 -2.50 16.19
CA MET A 124 -10.64 -3.70 16.85
C MET A 124 -11.01 -3.40 18.31
N GLU A 125 -10.14 -2.70 19.05
CA GLU A 125 -10.43 -2.24 20.42
C GLU A 125 -11.66 -1.33 20.45
N TRP A 126 -11.75 -0.39 19.49
CA TRP A 126 -12.89 0.52 19.38
C TRP A 126 -14.21 -0.25 19.15
N LEU A 127 -14.21 -1.23 18.24
CA LEU A 127 -15.38 -2.07 17.96
C LEU A 127 -15.83 -2.85 19.20
N LEU A 128 -14.90 -3.42 19.97
CA LEU A 128 -15.20 -4.11 21.23
C LEU A 128 -15.85 -3.19 22.27
N ARG A 129 -15.37 -1.94 22.35
CA ARG A 129 -15.83 -0.97 23.36
C ARG A 129 -17.16 -0.32 23.01
N HIS A 130 -17.41 -0.04 21.72
CA HIS A 130 -18.49 0.86 21.31
C HIS A 130 -19.62 0.16 20.54
N VAL A 131 -19.44 -1.09 20.08
CA VAL A 131 -20.46 -1.80 19.29
C VAL A 131 -21.07 -2.94 20.10
N PRO A 132 -22.33 -2.81 20.58
CA PRO A 132 -22.97 -3.82 21.43
C PRO A 132 -22.99 -5.23 20.82
N LYS A 133 -23.27 -5.35 19.51
CA LYS A 133 -23.25 -6.63 18.78
C LYS A 133 -21.88 -7.30 18.84
N VAL A 134 -20.79 -6.54 18.71
CA VAL A 134 -19.42 -7.04 18.78
C VAL A 134 -19.10 -7.53 20.19
N LYS A 135 -19.47 -6.76 21.22
CA LYS A 135 -19.29 -7.13 22.63
C LYS A 135 -20.02 -8.44 22.95
N ILE A 136 -21.30 -8.55 22.58
CA ILE A 136 -22.10 -9.79 22.78
C ILE A 136 -21.46 -10.98 22.05
N ALA A 137 -20.97 -10.80 20.83
CA ALA A 137 -20.30 -11.88 20.09
C ALA A 137 -18.99 -12.30 20.77
N ALA A 138 -18.25 -11.35 21.36
CA ALA A 138 -17.04 -11.64 22.13
C ALA A 138 -17.34 -12.42 23.42
N GLU A 139 -18.36 -12.03 24.17
CA GLU A 139 -18.81 -12.72 25.38
C GLU A 139 -19.26 -14.15 25.09
N ASN A 140 -19.90 -14.37 23.93
CA ASN A 140 -20.34 -15.70 23.47
C ASN A 140 -19.25 -16.51 22.75
N SER A 141 -18.00 -16.02 22.69
CA SER A 141 -16.86 -16.66 22.01
C SER A 141 -17.10 -16.97 20.51
N VAL A 142 -17.92 -16.16 19.85
CA VAL A 142 -18.22 -16.27 18.41
C VAL A 142 -17.74 -15.09 17.57
N LEU A 143 -17.06 -14.12 18.19
CA LEU A 143 -16.48 -13.00 17.49
C LEU A 143 -15.29 -13.43 16.65
N SER A 144 -15.22 -12.92 15.43
CA SER A 144 -14.03 -12.91 14.58
C SER A 144 -13.70 -11.49 14.16
N PHE A 145 -12.42 -11.15 14.25
CA PHE A 145 -11.84 -9.98 13.60
C PHE A 145 -10.95 -10.41 12.43
N GLY A 146 -10.84 -9.57 11.43
CA GLY A 146 -9.88 -9.76 10.36
C GLY A 146 -9.78 -8.53 9.48
N THR A 147 -8.86 -8.59 8.55
CA THR A 147 -8.75 -7.69 7.42
C THR A 147 -9.54 -8.25 6.22
N VAL A 148 -9.56 -7.53 5.11
CA VAL A 148 -10.39 -7.90 3.94
C VAL A 148 -10.02 -9.27 3.39
N ASP A 149 -8.74 -9.67 3.43
CA ASP A 149 -8.28 -11.01 3.03
C ASP A 149 -8.95 -12.11 3.85
N SER A 150 -8.97 -11.96 5.19
CA SER A 150 -9.60 -12.93 6.09
C SER A 150 -11.10 -13.05 5.85
N TRP A 151 -11.78 -11.92 5.64
CA TRP A 151 -13.20 -11.89 5.31
C TRP A 151 -13.49 -12.63 4.01
N LEU A 152 -12.72 -12.34 2.96
CA LEU A 152 -12.89 -12.98 1.66
C LEU A 152 -12.54 -14.47 1.71
N ALA A 153 -11.41 -14.85 2.32
CA ALA A 153 -11.02 -16.27 2.45
C ALA A 153 -12.07 -17.06 3.21
N TYR A 154 -12.59 -16.50 4.31
CA TYR A 154 -13.64 -17.14 5.11
C TYR A 154 -14.89 -17.42 4.28
N HIS A 155 -15.41 -16.44 3.58
CA HIS A 155 -16.65 -16.59 2.80
C HIS A 155 -16.48 -17.36 1.50
N LEU A 156 -15.37 -17.17 0.78
CA LEU A 156 -15.09 -17.89 -0.46
C LEU A 156 -14.83 -19.38 -0.24
N THR A 157 -14.48 -19.80 0.99
CA THR A 157 -14.30 -21.21 1.38
C THR A 157 -15.50 -21.81 2.12
N ASP A 158 -16.67 -21.20 2.03
CA ASP A 158 -17.86 -21.63 2.78
C ASP A 158 -17.58 -21.69 4.29
N ARG A 159 -16.93 -20.66 4.82
CA ARG A 159 -16.59 -20.45 6.25
C ARG A 159 -15.63 -21.48 6.85
N LYS A 160 -14.83 -22.15 6.01
CA LYS A 160 -13.86 -23.17 6.47
C LYS A 160 -12.48 -22.59 6.79
N ALA A 161 -12.05 -21.51 6.09
CA ALA A 161 -10.75 -20.90 6.27
C ALA A 161 -10.86 -19.56 7.02
N TYR A 162 -10.50 -19.55 8.30
CA TYR A 162 -10.35 -18.33 9.09
C TYR A 162 -8.87 -18.04 9.27
N VAL A 163 -8.30 -17.35 8.26
CA VAL A 163 -6.86 -17.14 8.09
C VAL A 163 -6.57 -15.72 7.61
N THR A 164 -5.37 -15.24 7.86
CA THR A 164 -4.75 -14.05 7.26
C THR A 164 -3.32 -14.39 6.89
N ASP A 165 -2.71 -13.66 5.97
CA ASP A 165 -1.29 -13.87 5.70
C ASP A 165 -0.39 -12.99 6.59
N VAL A 166 0.90 -13.35 6.64
CA VAL A 166 1.90 -12.60 7.44
C VAL A 166 2.01 -11.13 7.01
N SER A 167 1.79 -10.81 5.73
CA SER A 167 1.90 -9.43 5.25
C SER A 167 0.75 -8.56 5.75
N ASN A 168 -0.49 -9.03 5.68
CA ASN A 168 -1.65 -8.37 6.27
C ASN A 168 -1.58 -8.34 7.80
N ALA A 169 -1.21 -9.45 8.43
CA ALA A 169 -1.05 -9.52 9.89
C ALA A 169 -0.02 -8.52 10.41
N SER A 170 1.09 -8.31 9.68
CA SER A 170 2.12 -7.31 10.04
C SER A 170 1.63 -5.86 10.01
N ARG A 171 0.43 -5.61 9.45
CA ARG A 171 -0.18 -4.27 9.40
C ARG A 171 -1.24 -4.04 10.48
N THR A 172 -1.42 -4.99 11.38
CA THR A 172 -2.46 -4.92 12.41
C THR A 172 -2.01 -4.22 13.70
N MET A 173 -0.71 -4.05 13.93
CA MET A 173 -0.09 -3.66 15.21
C MET A 173 -0.28 -4.73 16.30
N LEU A 174 -0.51 -6.00 15.88
CA LEU A 174 -0.70 -7.15 16.78
C LEU A 174 0.30 -8.28 16.53
N LEU A 175 0.97 -8.27 15.37
CA LEU A 175 1.93 -9.30 14.98
C LEU A 175 3.34 -8.93 15.45
N ASN A 176 4.02 -9.85 16.13
CA ASN A 176 5.45 -9.76 16.37
C ASN A 176 6.20 -10.08 15.06
N LEU A 177 6.95 -9.10 14.55
CA LEU A 177 7.63 -9.24 13.25
C LEU A 177 8.65 -10.36 13.23
N ARG A 178 9.38 -10.58 14.33
CA ARG A 178 10.43 -11.62 14.41
C ARG A 178 9.84 -13.01 14.60
N ALA A 179 8.82 -13.12 15.46
CA ALA A 179 8.12 -14.37 15.71
C ALA A 179 7.17 -14.77 14.56
N THR A 180 6.77 -13.82 13.72
CA THR A 180 5.73 -13.98 12.68
C THR A 180 4.41 -14.56 13.23
N ALA A 181 4.05 -14.16 14.45
CA ALA A 181 2.88 -14.63 15.20
C ALA A 181 2.25 -13.48 15.98
N TRP A 182 0.99 -13.65 16.38
CA TRP A 182 0.31 -12.70 17.27
C TRP A 182 1.07 -12.56 18.59
N ASP A 183 1.28 -11.32 19.04
CA ASP A 183 2.04 -10.97 20.23
C ASP A 183 1.11 -10.76 21.43
N ASP A 184 1.36 -11.49 22.54
CA ASP A 184 0.49 -11.43 23.72
C ASP A 184 0.56 -10.07 24.44
N THR A 185 1.69 -9.35 24.37
CA THR A 185 1.82 -7.99 24.89
C THR A 185 0.92 -7.03 24.12
N CYS A 186 0.98 -7.11 22.78
CA CYS A 186 0.11 -6.30 21.91
C CYS A 186 -1.37 -6.65 22.13
N LEU A 187 -1.71 -7.94 22.19
CA LEU A 187 -3.09 -8.37 22.45
C LEU A 187 -3.63 -7.83 23.76
N SER A 188 -2.85 -7.93 24.83
CA SER A 188 -3.22 -7.43 26.16
C SER A 188 -3.44 -5.91 26.17
N LEU A 189 -2.57 -5.16 25.49
CA LEU A 189 -2.66 -3.70 25.41
C LEU A 189 -3.98 -3.21 24.80
N PHE A 190 -4.47 -3.92 23.78
CA PHE A 190 -5.73 -3.59 23.10
C PHE A 190 -6.94 -4.38 23.63
N GLY A 191 -6.78 -5.19 24.68
CA GLY A 191 -7.87 -6.00 25.28
C GLY A 191 -8.42 -7.06 24.33
N LEU A 192 -7.60 -7.57 23.43
CA LEU A 192 -7.94 -8.59 22.44
C LEU A 192 -7.55 -9.99 22.94
N ARG A 193 -8.34 -11.00 22.58
CA ARG A 193 -8.01 -12.39 22.83
C ARG A 193 -7.63 -13.09 21.52
N ARG A 194 -6.67 -14.01 21.61
CA ARG A 194 -6.11 -14.72 20.44
C ARG A 194 -7.18 -15.44 19.60
N GLU A 195 -8.21 -15.98 20.26
CA GLU A 195 -9.31 -16.68 19.56
C GLU A 195 -10.21 -15.77 18.73
N MET A 196 -10.10 -14.45 18.88
CA MET A 196 -10.82 -13.46 18.07
C MET A 196 -10.08 -13.15 16.75
N LEU A 197 -8.86 -13.66 16.59
CA LEU A 197 -8.00 -13.39 15.44
C LEU A 197 -7.82 -14.63 14.55
N PRO A 198 -7.60 -14.44 13.24
CA PRO A 198 -7.38 -15.54 12.30
C PRO A 198 -6.03 -16.25 12.57
N THR A 199 -5.89 -17.45 12.07
CA THR A 199 -4.60 -18.12 11.98
C THR A 199 -3.71 -17.35 10.99
N VAL A 200 -2.45 -17.15 11.33
CA VAL A 200 -1.48 -16.50 10.46
C VAL A 200 -0.87 -17.54 9.53
N ALA A 201 -1.09 -17.37 8.23
CA ALA A 201 -0.58 -18.21 7.14
C ALA A 201 0.62 -17.56 6.45
N THR A 202 1.30 -18.30 5.59
CA THR A 202 2.28 -17.72 4.66
C THR A 202 1.56 -17.00 3.52
N SER A 203 2.28 -16.16 2.77
CA SER A 203 1.67 -15.44 1.64
C SER A 203 1.44 -16.34 0.41
N SER A 204 2.06 -17.55 0.39
CA SER A 204 2.01 -18.50 -0.72
C SER A 204 1.80 -19.92 -0.17
N GLU A 205 0.54 -20.24 0.13
CA GLU A 205 0.09 -21.59 0.51
C GLU A 205 -1.41 -21.74 0.27
N ILE A 206 -1.87 -22.97 0.11
CA ILE A 206 -3.29 -23.28 -0.03
C ILE A 206 -3.95 -23.14 1.35
N VAL A 207 -4.74 -22.10 1.53
CA VAL A 207 -5.47 -21.81 2.79
C VAL A 207 -6.86 -22.44 2.83
N GLY A 208 -7.39 -22.86 1.69
CA GLY A 208 -8.70 -23.48 1.55
C GLY A 208 -9.10 -23.62 0.09
N HIS A 209 -10.33 -24.10 -0.13
CA HIS A 209 -10.89 -24.27 -1.48
C HIS A 209 -12.26 -23.63 -1.54
N THR A 210 -12.60 -23.09 -2.70
CA THR A 210 -13.98 -22.67 -2.99
C THR A 210 -14.92 -23.89 -3.00
N PRO A 211 -16.25 -23.72 -2.91
CA PRO A 211 -17.21 -24.83 -3.05
C PRO A 211 -17.04 -25.62 -4.35
N SER A 212 -16.55 -24.99 -5.42
CA SER A 212 -16.25 -25.64 -6.70
C SER A 212 -14.88 -26.32 -6.76
N GLY A 213 -14.08 -26.23 -5.69
CA GLY A 213 -12.79 -26.91 -5.59
C GLY A 213 -11.58 -26.08 -6.04
N ILE A 214 -11.74 -24.81 -6.43
CA ILE A 214 -10.60 -23.95 -6.79
C ILE A 214 -9.82 -23.61 -5.51
N PRO A 215 -8.50 -23.86 -5.43
CA PRO A 215 -7.70 -23.51 -4.27
C PRO A 215 -7.53 -22.00 -4.13
N ILE A 216 -7.72 -21.47 -2.92
CA ILE A 216 -7.24 -20.15 -2.53
C ILE A 216 -5.82 -20.36 -2.03
N ALA A 217 -4.84 -19.92 -2.82
CA ALA A 217 -3.45 -20.34 -2.66
C ALA A 217 -2.50 -19.17 -2.37
N SER A 218 -3.01 -17.96 -2.27
CA SER A 218 -2.25 -16.81 -1.81
C SER A 218 -3.16 -15.75 -1.20
N MET A 219 -2.64 -15.09 -0.17
CA MET A 219 -3.16 -13.84 0.37
C MET A 219 -1.98 -12.90 0.57
N ILE A 220 -2.15 -11.63 0.24
CA ILE A 220 -1.09 -10.63 0.37
C ILE A 220 -1.67 -9.21 0.41
N GLY A 221 -1.10 -8.34 1.25
CA GLY A 221 -1.44 -6.92 1.24
C GLY A 221 -1.10 -6.27 -0.11
N ASP A 222 -1.87 -5.25 -0.52
CA ASP A 222 -1.77 -4.63 -1.85
C ASP A 222 -0.36 -4.11 -2.20
N GLN A 223 0.29 -3.44 -1.26
CA GLN A 223 1.62 -2.86 -1.48
C GLN A 223 2.70 -3.95 -1.53
N GLN A 224 2.58 -4.98 -0.71
CA GLN A 224 3.46 -6.14 -0.74
C GLN A 224 3.22 -6.98 -2.01
N GLY A 225 1.96 -7.12 -2.43
CA GLY A 225 1.60 -7.73 -3.71
C GLY A 225 2.27 -7.01 -4.89
N ALA A 226 2.23 -5.67 -4.88
CA ALA A 226 2.92 -4.88 -5.89
C ALA A 226 4.45 -5.07 -5.85
N LEU A 227 5.05 -5.15 -4.67
CA LEU A 227 6.49 -5.41 -4.52
C LEU A 227 6.87 -6.77 -5.10
N PHE A 228 6.08 -7.82 -4.80
CA PHE A 228 6.29 -9.16 -5.35
C PHE A 228 6.06 -9.20 -6.87
N GLY A 229 4.97 -8.59 -7.36
CA GLY A 229 4.62 -8.53 -8.79
C GLY A 229 5.60 -7.71 -9.63
N GLN A 230 6.30 -6.76 -9.00
CA GLN A 230 7.44 -6.06 -9.59
C GLN A 230 8.74 -6.89 -9.54
N MET A 231 8.69 -8.14 -9.08
CA MET A 231 9.87 -9.00 -8.96
C MET A 231 11.01 -8.35 -8.16
N CYS A 232 10.67 -7.62 -7.07
CA CYS A 232 11.64 -7.00 -6.17
C CYS A 232 12.12 -8.02 -5.12
N PHE A 233 12.73 -9.12 -5.58
CA PHE A 233 13.07 -10.26 -4.75
C PHE A 233 14.36 -10.10 -3.94
N GLU A 234 15.22 -9.16 -4.32
CA GLU A 234 16.54 -8.97 -3.70
C GLU A 234 16.57 -7.71 -2.82
N PRO A 235 17.36 -7.71 -1.74
CA PRO A 235 17.57 -6.50 -0.94
C PRO A 235 18.08 -5.31 -1.77
N GLY A 236 17.50 -4.15 -1.53
CA GLY A 236 17.77 -2.92 -2.26
C GLY A 236 16.97 -2.75 -3.55
N GLN A 237 16.14 -3.72 -3.94
CA GLN A 237 15.14 -3.52 -4.97
C GLN A 237 13.88 -2.90 -4.36
N ALA A 238 13.35 -1.88 -5.02
CA ALA A 238 12.18 -1.15 -4.53
C ALA A 238 11.14 -0.94 -5.62
N LYS A 239 9.90 -0.79 -5.17
CA LYS A 239 8.80 -0.32 -6.00
C LYS A 239 8.22 0.98 -5.46
N CYS A 240 7.72 1.83 -6.35
CA CYS A 240 6.90 2.98 -5.98
C CYS A 240 5.62 2.99 -6.81
N THR A 241 4.48 2.88 -6.15
CA THR A 241 3.18 3.04 -6.79
C THR A 241 2.78 4.50 -6.76
N TYR A 242 2.72 5.13 -7.92
CA TYR A 242 2.30 6.52 -8.11
C TYR A 242 0.80 6.59 -8.39
N GLY A 243 0.01 6.64 -7.32
CA GLY A 243 -1.44 6.83 -7.34
C GLY A 243 -1.85 8.21 -6.84
N THR A 244 -2.94 8.31 -6.08
CA THR A 244 -3.36 9.52 -5.34
C THR A 244 -2.23 10.01 -4.43
N GLY A 245 -1.65 9.10 -3.65
CA GLY A 245 -0.36 9.23 -2.98
C GLY A 245 0.73 8.43 -3.71
N ALA A 246 1.95 8.43 -3.17
CA ALA A 246 3.01 7.53 -3.62
C ALA A 246 3.46 6.63 -2.46
N PHE A 247 3.51 5.32 -2.73
CA PHE A 247 3.88 4.30 -1.73
C PHE A 247 5.16 3.61 -2.18
N LEU A 248 6.23 3.91 -1.46
CA LEU A 248 7.56 3.34 -1.69
C LEU A 248 7.79 2.17 -0.73
N LEU A 249 8.05 1.00 -1.28
CA LEU A 249 8.50 -0.18 -0.52
C LEU A 249 9.84 -0.66 -1.06
N MET A 250 10.79 -0.90 -0.17
CA MET A 250 12.07 -1.52 -0.49
C MET A 250 12.21 -2.84 0.26
N ASN A 251 12.59 -3.89 -0.48
CA ASN A 251 13.00 -5.16 0.12
C ASN A 251 14.28 -4.94 0.94
N VAL A 252 14.25 -5.26 2.23
CA VAL A 252 15.38 -5.11 3.16
C VAL A 252 15.98 -6.44 3.58
N GLY A 253 15.61 -7.54 2.91
CA GLY A 253 16.17 -8.88 3.14
C GLY A 253 15.41 -9.68 4.19
N THR A 254 16.12 -10.64 4.79
CA THR A 254 15.54 -11.66 5.69
C THR A 254 15.50 -11.25 7.17
N GLU A 255 16.05 -10.08 7.50
CA GLU A 255 16.05 -9.52 8.85
C GLU A 255 15.31 -8.19 8.88
N PRO A 256 14.43 -7.95 9.87
CA PRO A 256 13.71 -6.68 9.96
C PRO A 256 14.68 -5.54 10.31
N LYS A 257 14.56 -4.42 9.61
CA LYS A 257 15.28 -3.17 9.88
C LYS A 257 14.31 -2.15 10.44
N PHE A 258 14.55 -1.68 11.65
CA PHE A 258 13.69 -0.71 12.31
C PHE A 258 14.16 0.72 12.01
N SER A 259 13.22 1.60 11.67
CA SER A 259 13.52 2.97 11.29
C SER A 259 13.60 3.89 12.51
N ALA A 260 14.68 4.69 12.60
CA ALA A 260 14.76 5.79 13.54
C ALA A 260 13.98 7.03 13.07
N ASN A 261 13.62 7.09 11.79
CA ASN A 261 12.92 8.20 11.14
C ASN A 261 11.43 7.91 10.90
N ARG A 262 10.84 6.98 11.69
CA ARG A 262 9.41 6.65 11.67
C ARG A 262 8.89 6.09 10.33
N LEU A 263 9.76 5.50 9.50
CA LEU A 263 9.32 4.63 8.43
C LEU A 263 8.75 3.33 9.01
N LEU A 264 7.91 2.66 8.23
CA LEU A 264 7.28 1.42 8.66
C LEU A 264 8.12 0.23 8.26
N THR A 265 8.33 -0.71 9.19
CA THR A 265 8.89 -2.03 8.88
C THR A 265 7.76 -3.05 8.83
N THR A 266 7.72 -3.84 7.78
CA THR A 266 6.62 -4.78 7.54
C THR A 266 7.16 -6.08 6.93
N ILE A 267 6.40 -7.15 7.00
CA ILE A 267 6.72 -8.37 6.26
C ILE A 267 6.35 -8.14 4.80
N ALA A 268 7.30 -8.33 3.90
CA ALA A 268 7.09 -8.22 2.47
C ALA A 268 6.30 -9.42 1.94
N TRP A 269 6.75 -10.64 2.24
CA TRP A 269 6.07 -11.91 1.98
C TRP A 269 6.73 -13.05 2.76
N LYS A 270 6.02 -14.16 2.87
CA LYS A 270 6.57 -15.46 3.26
C LYS A 270 6.06 -16.51 2.28
N ALA A 271 6.99 -17.25 1.67
CA ALA A 271 6.68 -18.32 0.72
C ALA A 271 7.57 -19.55 1.06
N GLY A 272 6.95 -20.62 1.52
CA GLY A 272 7.68 -21.75 2.09
C GLY A 272 8.57 -21.31 3.26
N ASN A 273 9.88 -21.57 3.18
CA ASN A 273 10.85 -21.17 4.21
C ASN A 273 11.45 -19.77 3.98
N GLU A 274 11.10 -19.10 2.90
CA GLU A 274 11.63 -17.78 2.58
C GLU A 274 10.75 -16.70 3.21
N LEU A 275 11.35 -15.87 4.05
CA LEU A 275 10.76 -14.71 4.67
C LEU A 275 11.52 -13.47 4.20
N ALA A 276 10.80 -12.47 3.72
CA ALA A 276 11.36 -11.17 3.34
C ALA A 276 10.66 -10.05 4.10
N TYR A 277 11.44 -9.05 4.48
CA TYR A 277 10.95 -7.82 5.10
C TYR A 277 11.05 -6.66 4.12
N ALA A 278 10.19 -5.67 4.31
CA ALA A 278 10.24 -4.42 3.59
C ALA A 278 10.22 -3.23 4.54
N MET A 279 10.87 -2.15 4.11
CA MET A 279 10.68 -0.84 4.72
C MET A 279 9.78 -0.01 3.81
N GLU A 280 8.79 0.65 4.42
CA GLU A 280 7.74 1.38 3.71
C GLU A 280 7.71 2.85 4.14
N GLY A 281 7.63 3.74 3.15
CA GLY A 281 7.30 5.14 3.33
C GLY A 281 6.24 5.58 2.34
N SER A 282 5.46 6.60 2.69
CA SER A 282 4.41 7.14 1.84
C SER A 282 4.48 8.65 1.70
N VAL A 283 4.26 9.12 0.49
CA VAL A 283 3.94 10.51 0.16
C VAL A 283 2.42 10.60 0.04
N PHE A 284 1.76 11.32 0.93
CA PHE A 284 0.29 11.36 0.97
C PHE A 284 -0.33 11.97 -0.29
N ILE A 285 0.34 12.97 -0.86
CA ILE A 285 -0.14 13.77 -1.98
C ILE A 285 0.82 13.63 -3.17
N CYS A 286 0.45 12.79 -4.14
CA CYS A 286 1.16 12.58 -5.40
C CYS A 286 0.26 12.95 -6.58
N GLY A 287 -0.51 12.02 -7.12
CA GLY A 287 -1.49 12.27 -8.18
C GLY A 287 -2.56 13.28 -7.76
N ALA A 288 -2.90 13.29 -6.47
CA ALA A 288 -3.81 14.30 -5.93
C ALA A 288 -3.32 15.74 -6.15
N SER A 289 -2.01 16.01 -6.15
CA SER A 289 -1.50 17.35 -6.49
C SER A 289 -1.67 17.68 -7.98
N ILE A 290 -1.56 16.68 -8.85
CA ILE A 290 -1.83 16.85 -10.28
C ILE A 290 -3.31 17.12 -10.52
N ASP A 291 -4.18 16.32 -9.90
CA ASP A 291 -5.64 16.51 -9.99
C ASP A 291 -6.05 17.89 -9.46
N TRP A 292 -5.44 18.32 -8.37
CA TRP A 292 -5.70 19.63 -7.77
C TRP A 292 -5.31 20.79 -8.69
N ILE A 293 -4.12 20.77 -9.32
CA ILE A 293 -3.72 21.85 -10.26
C ILE A 293 -4.55 21.84 -11.56
N VAL A 294 -5.12 20.69 -11.94
CA VAL A 294 -6.01 20.55 -13.10
C VAL A 294 -7.42 21.04 -12.75
N ASN A 295 -8.03 20.43 -11.73
CA ASN A 295 -9.47 20.57 -11.48
C ASN A 295 -9.80 21.84 -10.68
N GLU A 296 -8.97 22.20 -9.69
CA GLU A 296 -9.26 23.34 -8.81
C GLU A 296 -8.58 24.63 -9.29
N LEU A 297 -7.31 24.54 -9.76
CA LEU A 297 -6.57 25.73 -10.17
C LEU A 297 -6.64 26.01 -11.68
N GLY A 298 -7.06 25.06 -12.51
CA GLY A 298 -7.13 25.23 -13.96
C GLY A 298 -5.78 25.53 -14.61
N LEU A 299 -4.65 25.14 -13.98
CA LEU A 299 -3.32 25.41 -14.51
C LEU A 299 -3.00 24.56 -15.73
N ALA A 300 -3.50 23.35 -15.80
CA ALA A 300 -3.35 22.43 -16.91
C ALA A 300 -4.71 21.90 -17.39
N PRO A 301 -4.90 21.65 -18.70
CA PRO A 301 -6.17 21.15 -19.25
C PRO A 301 -6.58 19.76 -18.72
N ASN A 302 -5.61 18.91 -18.47
CA ASN A 302 -5.77 17.55 -17.93
C ASN A 302 -4.42 17.03 -17.40
N ALA A 303 -4.43 15.91 -16.70
CA ALA A 303 -3.23 15.31 -16.11
C ALA A 303 -2.14 14.96 -17.17
N ALA A 304 -2.55 14.48 -18.36
CA ALA A 304 -1.59 14.10 -19.40
C ALA A 304 -0.82 15.32 -19.97
N SER A 305 -1.47 16.50 -20.05
CA SER A 305 -0.84 17.71 -20.56
C SER A 305 0.25 18.26 -19.65
N THR A 306 0.28 17.88 -18.37
CA THR A 306 1.32 18.30 -17.41
C THR A 306 2.73 17.90 -17.86
N GLU A 307 2.86 16.77 -18.55
CA GLU A 307 4.12 16.32 -19.14
C GLU A 307 4.68 17.31 -20.14
N GLN A 308 3.88 17.67 -21.15
CA GLN A 308 4.31 18.62 -22.18
C GLN A 308 4.56 20.01 -21.60
N MET A 309 3.74 20.44 -20.64
CA MET A 309 3.94 21.73 -19.96
C MET A 309 5.27 21.78 -19.20
N ALA A 310 5.66 20.69 -18.55
CA ALA A 310 6.96 20.59 -17.88
C ALA A 310 8.13 20.66 -18.87
N TYR A 311 7.99 20.09 -20.07
CA TYR A 311 9.00 20.18 -21.12
C TYR A 311 9.03 21.54 -21.85
N ASN A 312 7.98 22.34 -21.77
CA ASN A 312 7.92 23.66 -22.42
C ASN A 312 8.80 24.73 -21.73
N VAL A 313 9.37 24.42 -20.58
CA VAL A 313 10.32 25.30 -19.88
C VAL A 313 11.62 24.53 -19.63
N ARG A 314 12.74 25.27 -19.65
CA ARG A 314 14.07 24.69 -19.47
C ARG A 314 14.26 24.07 -18.09
N ASP A 315 13.80 24.78 -17.07
CA ASP A 315 13.88 24.41 -15.65
C ASP A 315 12.63 24.90 -14.91
N ASN A 316 12.59 24.79 -13.59
CA ASN A 316 11.47 25.24 -12.78
C ASN A 316 11.45 26.76 -12.52
N GLY A 317 12.39 27.55 -13.10
CA GLY A 317 12.49 28.97 -12.87
C GLY A 317 12.77 29.38 -11.43
N GLY A 318 13.34 28.48 -10.62
CA GLY A 318 13.55 28.66 -9.17
C GLY A 318 12.31 28.43 -8.30
N VAL A 319 11.22 27.94 -8.89
CA VAL A 319 9.97 27.67 -8.17
C VAL A 319 9.97 26.25 -7.62
N TYR A 320 9.67 26.09 -6.34
CA TYR A 320 9.56 24.81 -5.66
C TYR A 320 8.16 24.61 -5.09
N PHE A 321 7.63 23.41 -5.25
CA PHE A 321 6.35 23.00 -4.68
C PHE A 321 6.56 21.94 -3.60
N VAL A 322 5.94 22.14 -2.42
CA VAL A 322 5.87 21.15 -1.35
C VAL A 322 4.46 20.57 -1.34
N PRO A 323 4.28 19.26 -1.61
CA PRO A 323 2.96 18.63 -1.74
C PRO A 323 2.35 18.28 -0.37
N ALA A 324 2.19 19.27 0.53
CA ALA A 324 1.67 19.09 1.87
C ALA A 324 0.19 19.49 1.99
N LEU A 325 -0.65 19.19 0.97
CA LEU A 325 -2.07 19.59 0.96
C LEU A 325 -2.88 18.94 2.10
N SER A 326 -2.39 17.84 2.67
CA SER A 326 -2.98 17.13 3.82
C SER A 326 -1.91 16.82 4.88
N GLY A 327 -0.97 17.73 5.09
CA GLY A 327 0.20 17.50 5.93
C GLY A 327 1.28 16.70 5.21
N LEU A 328 2.36 16.39 5.93
CA LEU A 328 3.49 15.57 5.46
C LEU A 328 3.56 14.25 6.23
N GLY A 329 3.77 13.16 5.50
CA GLY A 329 4.10 11.85 6.06
C GLY A 329 5.59 11.71 6.38
N ALA A 330 6.10 10.48 6.36
CA ALA A 330 7.52 10.21 6.59
C ALA A 330 8.43 11.00 5.63
N PRO A 331 9.60 11.48 6.08
CA PRO A 331 10.15 11.37 7.44
C PRO A 331 9.65 12.45 8.41
N TYR A 332 8.84 13.40 7.97
CA TYR A 332 8.47 14.59 8.74
C TYR A 332 7.37 14.34 9.77
N TRP A 333 6.32 13.60 9.37
CA TRP A 333 5.14 13.33 10.20
C TRP A 333 4.52 14.59 10.82
N ASP A 334 4.31 15.59 9.97
CA ASP A 334 3.75 16.86 10.36
C ASP A 334 2.34 17.05 9.77
N PRO A 335 1.27 16.83 10.56
CA PRO A 335 -0.12 17.06 10.12
C PRO A 335 -0.45 18.55 9.98
N GLN A 336 0.36 19.45 10.59
CA GLN A 336 0.17 20.90 10.53
C GLN A 336 0.82 21.52 9.28
N ALA A 337 1.72 20.81 8.60
CA ALA A 337 2.31 21.27 7.36
C ALA A 337 1.23 21.54 6.29
N ARG A 338 1.44 22.56 5.46
CA ARG A 338 0.54 22.89 4.34
C ARG A 338 1.32 23.05 3.05
N GLY A 339 0.61 22.84 1.93
CA GLY A 339 1.15 22.98 0.57
C GLY A 339 1.75 24.37 0.36
N LEU A 340 2.92 24.42 -0.28
CA LEU A 340 3.67 25.66 -0.46
C LEU A 340 4.23 25.75 -1.87
N TRP A 341 4.05 26.91 -2.55
CA TRP A 341 4.90 27.35 -3.65
C TRP A 341 5.80 28.48 -3.18
N ILE A 342 7.08 28.38 -3.44
CA ILE A 342 8.08 29.39 -3.10
C ILE A 342 9.05 29.61 -4.27
N GLY A 343 9.65 30.80 -4.37
CA GLY A 343 10.63 31.13 -5.42
C GLY A 343 10.01 31.76 -6.67
N MET A 344 8.72 32.11 -6.66
CA MET A 344 8.06 32.79 -7.78
C MET A 344 8.61 34.18 -8.01
N THR A 345 8.74 34.56 -9.29
CA THR A 345 9.10 35.89 -9.76
C THR A 345 8.11 36.36 -10.85
N GLN A 346 8.26 37.58 -11.35
CA GLN A 346 7.44 38.08 -12.46
C GLN A 346 7.57 37.25 -13.76
N ALA A 347 8.68 36.52 -13.92
CA ALA A 347 8.92 35.63 -15.07
C ALA A 347 8.23 34.22 -14.89
N THR A 348 7.72 33.93 -13.70
CA THR A 348 7.06 32.66 -13.43
C THR A 348 5.75 32.56 -14.20
N ASN A 349 5.56 31.45 -14.92
CA ASN A 349 4.31 31.16 -15.64
C ASN A 349 3.75 29.77 -15.27
N ARG A 350 2.58 29.43 -15.83
CA ARG A 350 1.88 28.16 -15.52
C ARG A 350 2.74 26.92 -15.77
N ASN A 351 3.63 26.94 -16.75
CA ASN A 351 4.49 25.79 -17.06
C ASN A 351 5.54 25.57 -15.96
N HIS A 352 6.11 26.65 -15.39
CA HIS A 352 7.01 26.56 -14.24
C HIS A 352 6.29 25.99 -13.01
N LEU A 353 5.05 26.45 -12.73
CA LEU A 353 4.25 25.93 -11.62
C LEU A 353 3.92 24.44 -11.82
N THR A 354 3.46 24.05 -13.01
CA THR A 354 3.15 22.64 -13.34
C THR A 354 4.40 21.76 -13.20
N ARG A 355 5.55 22.21 -13.73
CA ARG A 355 6.82 21.49 -13.62
C ARG A 355 7.25 21.32 -12.17
N SER A 356 7.16 22.37 -11.36
CA SER A 356 7.53 22.32 -9.95
C SER A 356 6.70 21.31 -9.14
N VAL A 357 5.45 21.05 -9.54
CA VAL A 357 4.61 19.99 -8.93
C VAL A 357 5.19 18.60 -9.23
N LEU A 358 5.51 18.31 -10.49
CA LEU A 358 6.11 17.02 -10.88
C LEU A 358 7.50 16.83 -10.23
N GLU A 359 8.31 17.88 -10.17
CA GLU A 359 9.60 17.85 -9.48
C GLU A 359 9.44 17.66 -7.97
N GLY A 360 8.45 18.31 -7.33
CA GLY A 360 8.13 18.15 -5.91
C GLY A 360 7.73 16.71 -5.54
N ILE A 361 6.98 16.03 -6.42
CA ILE A 361 6.67 14.61 -6.28
C ILE A 361 7.96 13.78 -6.31
N ALA A 362 8.85 14.04 -7.28
CA ALA A 362 10.10 13.30 -7.41
C ALA A 362 11.05 13.53 -6.21
N TYR A 363 11.11 14.73 -5.68
CA TYR A 363 11.89 15.05 -4.48
C TYR A 363 11.33 14.36 -3.23
N SER A 364 10.00 14.30 -3.09
CA SER A 364 9.37 13.60 -1.96
C SER A 364 9.69 12.10 -1.98
N VAL A 365 9.69 11.47 -3.16
CA VAL A 365 10.08 10.05 -3.30
C VAL A 365 11.58 9.87 -3.03
N ARG A 366 12.43 10.81 -3.41
CA ARG A 366 13.86 10.80 -3.06
C ARG A 366 14.05 10.88 -1.55
N ASP A 367 13.33 11.75 -0.88
CA ASP A 367 13.40 11.93 0.58
C ASP A 367 13.10 10.60 1.32
N LEU A 368 12.05 9.90 0.88
CA LEU A 368 11.75 8.56 1.39
C LEU A 368 12.85 7.56 1.07
N SER A 369 13.38 7.58 -0.17
CA SER A 369 14.44 6.65 -0.60
C SER A 369 15.72 6.85 0.21
N ASP A 370 16.16 8.09 0.39
CA ASP A 370 17.35 8.45 1.16
C ASP A 370 17.18 8.04 2.63
N THR A 371 15.98 8.21 3.19
CA THR A 371 15.64 7.80 4.56
C THR A 371 15.66 6.27 4.70
N ILE A 372 15.06 5.53 3.75
CA ILE A 372 15.09 4.05 3.75
C ILE A 372 16.53 3.53 3.69
N VAL A 373 17.37 4.11 2.82
CA VAL A 373 18.77 3.73 2.70
C VAL A 373 19.54 4.01 3.99
N THR A 374 19.30 5.17 4.61
CA THR A 374 19.93 5.55 5.87
C THR A 374 19.56 4.59 7.00
N ASP A 375 18.27 4.29 7.18
CA ASP A 375 17.78 3.48 8.29
C ASP A 375 18.05 1.98 8.09
N SER A 376 17.97 1.48 6.86
CA SER A 376 18.21 0.06 6.58
C SER A 376 19.69 -0.28 6.44
N GLY A 377 20.54 0.69 6.09
CA GLY A 377 21.92 0.47 5.68
C GLY A 377 22.07 -0.27 4.35
N ILE A 378 20.98 -0.42 3.57
CA ILE A 378 20.95 -1.16 2.30
C ILE A 378 20.83 -0.17 1.16
N PRO A 379 21.78 -0.13 0.20
CA PRO A 379 21.70 0.79 -0.92
C PRO A 379 20.53 0.45 -1.84
N LEU A 380 19.79 1.46 -2.28
CA LEU A 380 18.78 1.33 -3.33
C LEU A 380 19.50 1.03 -4.67
N LYS A 381 19.07 -0.04 -5.34
CA LYS A 381 19.67 -0.48 -6.62
C LYS A 381 18.94 0.05 -7.84
N GLU A 382 17.62 0.04 -7.77
CA GLU A 382 16.70 0.43 -8.82
C GLU A 382 15.34 0.79 -8.22
N LEU A 383 14.57 1.59 -8.92
CA LEU A 383 13.19 1.88 -8.56
C LEU A 383 12.25 1.39 -9.66
N LYS A 384 11.41 0.43 -9.34
CA LYS A 384 10.34 -0.02 -10.23
C LYS A 384 9.07 0.75 -9.94
N ILE A 385 8.41 1.26 -10.98
CA ILE A 385 7.27 2.15 -10.81
C ILE A 385 6.00 1.62 -11.48
N ASP A 386 4.87 1.88 -10.88
CA ASP A 386 3.53 1.59 -11.40
C ASP A 386 2.53 2.65 -10.96
N GLY A 387 1.24 2.40 -11.22
CA GLY A 387 0.17 3.35 -10.95
C GLY A 387 -0.06 4.36 -12.07
N GLY A 388 -1.15 5.12 -11.97
CA GLY A 388 -1.61 5.99 -13.05
C GLY A 388 -0.64 7.09 -13.44
N VAL A 389 -0.01 7.74 -12.47
CA VAL A 389 0.93 8.86 -12.66
C VAL A 389 2.27 8.38 -13.22
N SER A 390 2.61 7.08 -13.07
CA SER A 390 3.82 6.49 -13.64
C SER A 390 3.88 6.56 -15.17
N LYS A 391 2.78 6.91 -15.85
CA LYS A 391 2.73 7.13 -17.32
C LYS A 391 3.40 8.43 -17.74
N ASN A 392 3.54 9.40 -16.85
CA ASN A 392 4.17 10.70 -17.14
C ASN A 392 5.69 10.51 -17.35
N THR A 393 6.16 10.73 -18.59
CA THR A 393 7.56 10.47 -18.97
C THR A 393 8.52 11.52 -18.43
N PHE A 394 8.05 12.77 -18.23
CA PHE A 394 8.85 13.77 -17.53
C PHE A 394 9.16 13.33 -16.12
N LEU A 395 8.15 12.90 -15.36
CA LEU A 395 8.33 12.43 -13.99
C LEU A 395 9.28 11.24 -13.92
N GLN A 396 9.16 10.25 -14.83
CA GLN A 396 10.10 9.11 -14.88
C GLN A 396 11.54 9.54 -15.10
N ASN A 397 11.76 10.42 -16.08
CA ASN A 397 13.08 10.94 -16.40
C ASN A 397 13.66 11.73 -15.23
N TYR A 398 12.85 12.60 -14.65
CA TYR A 398 13.27 13.42 -13.52
C TYR A 398 13.53 12.60 -12.27
N GLN A 399 12.69 11.60 -11.98
CA GLN A 399 12.90 10.69 -10.86
C GLN A 399 14.24 9.94 -10.98
N SER A 400 14.56 9.43 -12.18
CA SER A 400 15.86 8.79 -12.43
C SER A 400 17.04 9.76 -12.21
N THR A 401 16.92 11.00 -12.70
CA THR A 401 17.95 12.03 -12.49
C THR A 401 18.12 12.37 -11.01
N VAL A 402 17.01 12.53 -10.29
CA VAL A 402 17.00 12.89 -8.86
C VAL A 402 17.60 11.77 -7.98
N LEU A 403 17.33 10.52 -8.31
CA LEU A 403 17.89 9.36 -7.59
C LEU A 403 19.31 9.01 -8.07
N GLY A 404 19.65 9.29 -9.33
CA GLY A 404 20.86 8.79 -9.96
C GLY A 404 20.85 7.28 -10.19
N LEU A 405 19.66 6.67 -10.31
CA LEU A 405 19.44 5.25 -10.38
C LEU A 405 18.47 4.89 -11.52
N PRO A 406 18.48 3.62 -11.98
CA PRO A 406 17.49 3.14 -12.93
C PRO A 406 16.06 3.26 -12.40
N VAL A 407 15.16 3.80 -13.22
CA VAL A 407 13.71 3.78 -13.02
C VAL A 407 13.09 2.90 -14.10
N LEU A 408 12.37 1.87 -13.67
CA LEU A 408 11.84 0.83 -14.54
C LEU A 408 10.32 0.81 -14.46
N ARG A 409 9.64 0.71 -15.61
CA ARG A 409 8.19 0.52 -15.67
C ARG A 409 7.87 -0.79 -16.39
N PRO A 410 7.04 -1.68 -15.81
CA PRO A 410 6.61 -2.90 -16.47
C PRO A 410 5.56 -2.60 -17.55
N LYS A 411 5.44 -3.50 -18.54
CA LYS A 411 4.33 -3.47 -19.50
C LYS A 411 2.99 -3.68 -18.80
N ASN A 412 2.93 -4.64 -17.89
CA ASN A 412 1.76 -4.89 -17.06
C ASN A 412 1.83 -4.07 -15.77
N THR A 413 1.04 -3.03 -15.70
CA THR A 413 0.98 -2.13 -14.52
C THR A 413 0.02 -2.60 -13.42
N GLU A 414 -0.67 -3.75 -13.60
CA GLU A 414 -1.49 -4.41 -12.57
C GLU A 414 -0.61 -5.25 -11.61
N THR A 415 0.44 -4.64 -11.12
CA THR A 415 1.51 -5.30 -10.35
C THR A 415 1.02 -5.93 -9.06
N THR A 416 0.06 -5.31 -8.38
CA THR A 416 -0.58 -5.85 -7.17
C THR A 416 -1.25 -7.20 -7.43
N ALA A 417 -2.10 -7.27 -8.46
CA ALA A 417 -2.78 -8.51 -8.83
C ALA A 417 -1.79 -9.55 -9.38
N THR A 418 -0.78 -9.10 -10.13
CA THR A 418 0.31 -9.97 -10.61
C THR A 418 1.02 -10.64 -9.44
N GLY A 419 1.32 -9.91 -8.36
CA GLY A 419 1.97 -10.48 -7.19
C GLY A 419 1.15 -11.56 -6.51
N ALA A 420 -0.15 -11.32 -6.30
CA ALA A 420 -1.06 -12.33 -5.75
C ALA A 420 -1.17 -13.57 -6.65
N ALA A 421 -1.29 -13.37 -7.98
CA ALA A 421 -1.33 -14.47 -8.93
C ALA A 421 -0.03 -15.29 -8.93
N CYS A 422 1.14 -14.63 -8.90
CA CYS A 422 2.45 -15.28 -8.84
C CYS A 422 2.58 -16.14 -7.57
N LEU A 423 2.23 -15.62 -6.40
CA LEU A 423 2.29 -16.35 -5.13
C LEU A 423 1.33 -17.55 -5.14
N ALA A 424 0.10 -17.36 -5.65
CA ALA A 424 -0.86 -18.45 -5.80
C ALA A 424 -0.35 -19.53 -6.75
N GLY A 425 0.21 -19.14 -7.90
CA GLY A 425 0.77 -20.09 -8.87
C GLY A 425 1.97 -20.85 -8.34
N LEU A 426 2.84 -20.22 -7.53
CA LEU A 426 3.94 -20.90 -6.84
C LEU A 426 3.42 -21.95 -5.85
N ALA A 427 2.39 -21.60 -5.07
CA ALA A 427 1.80 -22.50 -4.06
C ALA A 427 1.20 -23.79 -4.66
N VAL A 428 0.67 -23.71 -5.89
CA VAL A 428 0.05 -24.88 -6.58
C VAL A 428 1.00 -25.49 -7.64
N GLY A 429 2.25 -25.02 -7.74
CA GLY A 429 3.22 -25.53 -8.72
C GLY A 429 2.91 -25.14 -10.18
N PHE A 430 2.10 -24.13 -10.41
CA PHE A 430 1.83 -23.58 -11.74
C PHE A 430 3.09 -22.93 -12.34
N TRP A 431 3.89 -22.26 -11.52
CA TRP A 431 5.26 -21.85 -11.80
C TRP A 431 6.20 -22.55 -10.83
N LYS A 432 7.38 -22.88 -11.31
CA LYS A 432 8.37 -23.65 -10.55
C LYS A 432 8.98 -22.84 -9.40
N ASP A 433 9.41 -21.63 -9.71
CA ASP A 433 10.15 -20.78 -8.77
C ASP A 433 10.15 -19.31 -9.20
N ARG A 434 10.74 -18.43 -8.36
CA ARG A 434 10.86 -16.99 -8.64
C ARG A 434 11.74 -16.66 -9.84
N SER A 435 12.66 -17.56 -10.23
CA SER A 435 13.50 -17.36 -11.42
C SER A 435 12.69 -17.48 -12.70
N GLU A 436 11.74 -18.44 -12.76
CA GLU A 436 10.78 -18.53 -13.88
C GLU A 436 9.93 -17.25 -13.95
N LEU A 437 9.38 -16.78 -12.81
CA LEU A 437 8.59 -15.55 -12.76
C LEU A 437 9.37 -14.32 -13.22
N ARG A 438 10.63 -14.18 -12.80
CA ARG A 438 11.50 -13.08 -13.22
C ARG A 438 11.70 -13.06 -14.74
N GLY A 439 11.78 -14.23 -15.38
CA GLY A 439 11.87 -14.35 -16.82
C GLY A 439 10.61 -13.94 -17.58
N LEU A 440 9.45 -13.90 -16.91
CA LEU A 440 8.17 -13.49 -17.48
C LEU A 440 7.88 -12.00 -17.30
N TRP A 441 8.65 -11.30 -16.44
CA TRP A 441 8.47 -9.87 -16.22
C TRP A 441 8.95 -9.08 -17.44
N GLU A 442 8.02 -8.41 -18.11
CA GLU A 442 8.33 -7.63 -19.30
C GLU A 442 8.42 -6.14 -18.95
N MET A 443 9.52 -5.54 -19.36
CA MET A 443 9.77 -4.11 -19.21
C MET A 443 9.16 -3.32 -20.38
N ASP A 444 8.43 -2.26 -20.06
CA ASP A 444 7.96 -1.26 -21.02
C ASP A 444 8.98 -0.13 -21.18
N ARG A 445 9.53 0.34 -20.06
CA ARG A 445 10.44 1.48 -20.08
C ARG A 445 11.56 1.31 -19.05
N HIS A 446 12.76 1.64 -19.49
CA HIS A 446 13.96 1.74 -18.67
C HIS A 446 14.55 3.13 -18.85
N VAL A 447 14.64 3.87 -17.76
CA VAL A 447 15.27 5.18 -17.73
C VAL A 447 16.43 5.12 -16.75
N TYR A 448 17.62 5.45 -17.23
CA TYR A 448 18.79 5.67 -16.40
C TYR A 448 19.42 7.02 -16.74
N ARG A 449 19.51 7.89 -15.76
CA ARG A 449 20.16 9.19 -15.87
C ARG A 449 21.13 9.35 -14.73
N GLN A 450 22.31 9.86 -15.05
CA GLN A 450 23.29 10.21 -14.01
C GLN A 450 22.78 11.38 -13.18
N LYS A 451 23.14 11.35 -11.90
CA LYS A 451 22.85 12.42 -10.96
C LYS A 451 23.67 13.65 -11.32
N GLU A 452 23.02 14.77 -11.55
CA GLU A 452 23.66 16.03 -11.93
C GLU A 452 23.86 16.91 -10.69
N ALA A 453 24.97 17.65 -10.61
CA ALA A 453 25.23 18.57 -9.50
C ALA A 453 24.14 19.65 -9.36
N GLU A 454 23.53 20.06 -10.47
CA GLU A 454 22.39 20.98 -10.48
C GLU A 454 21.19 20.43 -9.70
N VAL A 455 20.88 19.14 -9.89
CA VAL A 455 19.76 18.48 -9.21
C VAL A 455 20.00 18.38 -7.70
N GLU A 456 21.24 18.19 -7.25
CA GLU A 456 21.58 18.24 -5.83
C GLU A 456 21.30 19.63 -5.22
N ARG A 457 21.66 20.68 -5.93
CA ARG A 457 21.38 22.05 -5.50
C ARG A 457 19.87 22.32 -5.45
N GLN A 458 19.13 21.86 -6.47
CA GLN A 458 17.67 22.00 -6.53
C GLN A 458 16.99 21.22 -5.40
N TYR A 459 17.41 19.99 -5.13
CA TYR A 459 16.90 19.20 -4.01
C TYR A 459 17.19 19.87 -2.66
N ALA A 460 18.39 20.41 -2.46
CA ALA A 460 18.72 21.17 -1.25
C ALA A 460 17.82 22.40 -1.07
N ASN A 461 17.48 23.10 -2.17
CA ASN A 461 16.54 24.21 -2.14
C ASN A 461 15.10 23.75 -1.84
N TRP A 462 14.68 22.63 -2.41
CA TRP A 462 13.38 22.03 -2.08
C TRP A 462 13.30 21.64 -0.59
N LYS A 463 14.35 21.07 0.00
CA LYS A 463 14.42 20.81 1.45
C LYS A 463 14.23 22.09 2.27
N LYS A 464 14.79 23.23 1.83
CA LYS A 464 14.53 24.53 2.47
C LYS A 464 13.08 24.98 2.32
N ALA A 465 12.41 24.64 1.20
CA ALA A 465 10.99 24.91 1.04
C ALA A 465 10.15 24.06 2.00
N VAL A 466 10.50 22.79 2.17
CA VAL A 466 9.84 21.90 3.14
C VAL A 466 9.90 22.49 4.56
N THR A 467 11.08 22.94 5.03
CA THR A 467 11.20 23.55 6.37
C THR A 467 10.33 24.77 6.58
N ARG A 468 9.87 25.45 5.52
CA ARG A 468 8.96 26.60 5.58
C ARG A 468 7.49 26.25 5.52
N SER A 469 7.17 24.98 5.22
CA SER A 469 5.81 24.45 5.19
C SER A 469 5.41 23.75 6.48
N LEU A 470 6.40 23.45 7.36
CA LEU A 470 6.17 22.78 8.63
C LEU A 470 5.47 23.70 9.63
N ASP A 471 4.73 23.10 10.58
CA ASP A 471 4.05 23.80 11.68
C ASP A 471 3.24 25.05 11.21
N TRP A 472 2.61 24.94 10.03
CA TRP A 472 1.92 26.08 9.41
C TRP A 472 0.59 26.43 10.08
N VAL A 473 -0.16 25.41 10.52
CA VAL A 473 -1.44 25.61 11.19
C VAL A 473 -1.21 25.69 12.70
N TYR A 474 -1.58 26.81 13.29
CA TYR A 474 -1.61 27.01 14.74
C TYR A 474 -3.05 26.80 15.20
N ASP A 475 -3.25 25.94 16.19
CA ASP A 475 -4.53 25.79 16.90
C ASP A 475 -4.79 26.95 17.87
#